data_3ab29f0f69b2b348efaff17050c5f9e1
#
_entry.id   3ab29f0f69b2b348efaff17050c5f9e1
#
_cell.length_a   1.000
_cell.length_b   1.000
_cell.length_c   1.000
_cell.angle_alpha   90.00
_cell.angle_beta   90.00
_cell.angle_gamma   90.00
#
_symmetry.space_group_name_H-M   'P 1'
#
loop_
_entity.id
_entity.type
_entity.pdbx_description
1 polymer ?
#
loop_
_entity_poly.entity_id
_entity_poly.type
_entity_poly.pdbx_seq_one_letter_code
_entity_poly.pdbx_strand_id
1 'polypeptide(L)'
;DALPIFPGEEHDVILELKLLADVGLVGFPNVGKSTLLSVTSNAHPKIANYHFTTLYPNLGVIYVADGVSFVMADIPGIIEGAADGVGLGHDFLRHIDRCRLLVHIVDVSGSEDRDPVDDFEKINEELRQYSPDLAARPMIVAANKADLLPPDSDNLERLQAHVEAQGYE
;
A
#
# COMPACT_ATOMS: atom_id res chain seq x y z
N ASP A 1 24.63 28.22 48.78
CA ASP A 1 25.12 27.01 48.11
C ASP A 1 24.53 26.96 46.72
N ALA A 2 25.31 27.41 45.74
CA ALA A 2 24.93 27.30 44.36
C ALA A 2 25.13 25.82 43.92
N LEU A 3 24.09 25.20 43.42
CA LEU A 3 24.20 23.89 42.78
C LEU A 3 25.16 24.02 41.59
N PRO A 4 26.04 23.02 41.37
CA PRO A 4 26.93 23.07 40.22
C PRO A 4 26.07 23.03 38.95
N ILE A 5 26.18 24.13 38.18
CA ILE A 5 25.60 24.24 36.85
C ILE A 5 26.51 23.44 35.95
N PHE A 6 26.09 22.24 35.57
CA PHE A 6 26.76 21.48 34.51
C PHE A 6 26.48 22.18 33.19
N PRO A 7 27.50 22.39 32.34
CA PRO A 7 27.26 22.88 31.00
C PRO A 7 26.33 21.91 30.29
N GLY A 8 25.31 22.44 29.65
CA GLY A 8 24.44 21.63 28.80
C GLY A 8 25.25 21.05 27.64
N GLU A 9 24.87 19.84 27.22
CA GLU A 9 25.41 19.26 26.00
C GLU A 9 24.46 19.60 24.83
N GLU A 10 25.02 20.16 23.77
CA GLU A 10 24.31 20.39 22.51
C GLU A 10 24.62 19.25 21.57
N HIS A 11 23.57 18.60 21.08
CA HIS A 11 23.67 17.54 20.10
C HIS A 11 22.81 17.87 18.87
N ASP A 12 23.40 17.80 17.69
CA ASP A 12 22.66 17.80 16.45
C ASP A 12 22.00 16.43 16.29
N VAL A 13 20.68 16.40 16.34
CA VAL A 13 19.90 15.17 16.15
C VAL A 13 19.14 15.22 14.83
N ILE A 14 19.28 14.17 14.03
CA ILE A 14 18.48 13.95 12.83
C ILE A 14 17.29 13.08 13.24
N LEU A 15 16.10 13.64 13.18
CA LEU A 15 14.86 12.91 13.39
C LEU A 15 14.39 12.34 12.06
N GLU A 16 14.45 11.03 11.93
CA GLU A 16 13.88 10.32 10.78
C GLU A 16 12.51 9.76 11.17
N LEU A 17 11.45 10.29 10.54
CA LEU A 17 10.11 9.73 10.69
C LEU A 17 10.00 8.45 9.86
N LYS A 18 9.98 7.31 10.54
CA LYS A 18 10.02 5.98 9.88
C LYS A 18 8.67 5.40 9.49
N LEU A 19 7.56 5.91 9.97
CA LEU A 19 6.23 5.39 9.66
C LEU A 19 5.58 6.22 8.56
N LEU A 20 5.26 5.59 7.44
CA LEU A 20 4.52 6.25 6.36
C LEU A 20 3.01 6.04 6.55
N ALA A 21 2.60 4.79 6.75
CA ALA A 21 1.21 4.39 6.89
C ALA A 21 1.09 3.08 7.67
N ASP A 22 -0.06 2.84 8.28
CA ASP A 22 -0.38 1.56 8.92
C ASP A 22 -0.77 0.52 7.87
N VAL A 23 -1.51 0.96 6.83
CA VAL A 23 -2.04 0.14 5.75
C VAL A 23 -1.54 0.66 4.41
N GLY A 24 -0.99 -0.23 3.59
CA GLY A 24 -0.58 0.06 2.21
C GLY A 24 -1.55 -0.55 1.19
N LEU A 25 -2.01 0.24 0.22
CA LEU A 25 -2.80 -0.25 -0.90
C LEU A 25 -1.86 -0.66 -2.04
N VAL A 26 -2.00 -1.88 -2.50
CA VAL A 26 -1.26 -2.44 -3.64
C VAL A 26 -2.22 -2.96 -4.70
N GLY A 27 -1.76 -3.04 -5.93
CA GLY A 27 -2.59 -3.51 -7.05
C GLY A 27 -2.28 -2.76 -8.34
N PHE A 28 -2.75 -3.28 -9.46
CA PHE A 28 -2.56 -2.68 -10.78
C PHE A 28 -3.12 -1.26 -10.91
N PRO A 29 -2.70 -0.46 -11.90
CA PRO A 29 -3.37 0.79 -12.23
C PRO A 29 -4.87 0.56 -12.49
N ASN A 30 -5.69 1.57 -12.22
CA ASN A 30 -7.14 1.58 -12.47
C ASN A 30 -7.98 0.52 -11.71
N VAL A 31 -7.40 -0.27 -10.80
CA VAL A 31 -8.16 -1.23 -9.99
C VAL A 31 -9.00 -0.57 -8.89
N GLY A 32 -8.82 0.73 -8.62
CA GLY A 32 -9.63 1.50 -7.69
C GLY A 32 -8.96 1.86 -6.36
N LYS A 33 -7.64 1.73 -6.21
CA LYS A 33 -6.89 2.08 -4.99
C LYS A 33 -7.18 3.50 -4.50
N SER A 34 -6.96 4.49 -5.35
CA SER A 34 -7.16 5.91 -5.01
C SER A 34 -8.64 6.24 -4.75
N THR A 35 -9.55 5.53 -5.42
CA THR A 35 -10.98 5.65 -5.18
C THR A 35 -11.32 5.14 -3.79
N LEU A 36 -10.85 3.94 -3.43
CA LEU A 36 -11.06 3.38 -2.09
C LEU A 36 -10.53 4.35 -1.03
N LEU A 37 -9.30 4.84 -1.20
CA LEU A 37 -8.71 5.80 -0.27
C LEU A 37 -9.56 7.07 -0.13
N SER A 38 -10.07 7.59 -1.24
CA SER A 38 -10.85 8.84 -1.25
C SER A 38 -12.21 8.70 -0.55
N VAL A 39 -12.87 7.55 -0.68
CA VAL A 39 -14.20 7.33 -0.07
C VAL A 39 -14.15 6.88 1.38
N THR A 40 -13.02 6.28 1.81
CA THR A 40 -12.85 5.84 3.19
C THR A 40 -12.17 6.88 4.07
N SER A 41 -11.44 7.83 3.48
CA SER A 41 -10.78 8.89 4.23
C SER A 41 -11.78 9.97 4.67
N ASN A 42 -11.71 10.38 5.94
CA ASN A 42 -12.56 11.46 6.50
C ASN A 42 -12.16 12.87 6.03
N ALA A 43 -11.00 13.01 5.42
CA ALA A 43 -10.53 14.23 4.79
C ALA A 43 -10.00 13.89 3.39
N HIS A 44 -9.99 14.85 2.49
CA HIS A 44 -9.38 14.63 1.18
C HIS A 44 -7.96 14.08 1.35
N PRO A 45 -7.61 12.97 0.67
CA PRO A 45 -6.27 12.43 0.73
C PRO A 45 -5.24 13.49 0.37
N LYS A 46 -4.16 13.55 1.12
CA LYS A 46 -3.08 14.51 0.89
C LYS A 46 -1.94 13.83 0.16
N ILE A 47 -1.49 14.47 -0.89
CA ILE A 47 -0.24 14.09 -1.54
C ILE A 47 0.91 14.43 -0.59
N ALA A 48 1.64 13.42 -0.16
CA ALA A 48 2.78 13.61 0.70
C ALA A 48 4.02 13.91 -0.15
N ASN A 49 4.55 15.12 -0.02
CA ASN A 49 5.72 15.55 -0.76
C ASN A 49 6.98 15.19 0.06
N TYR A 50 7.57 14.04 -0.23
CA TYR A 50 8.84 13.63 0.36
C TYR A 50 9.98 14.02 -0.56
N HIS A 51 10.91 14.84 -0.08
CA HIS A 51 12.04 15.41 -0.86
C HIS A 51 12.97 14.36 -1.49
N PHE A 52 12.82 13.10 -1.12
CA PHE A 52 13.66 11.99 -1.56
C PHE A 52 12.93 11.00 -2.49
N THR A 53 11.68 11.29 -2.91
CA THR A 53 10.91 10.41 -3.80
C THR A 53 10.51 11.13 -5.07
N THR A 54 10.55 10.42 -6.19
CA THR A 54 9.97 10.88 -7.47
C THR A 54 8.47 10.56 -7.57
N LEU A 55 7.98 9.68 -6.70
CA LEU A 55 6.57 9.31 -6.59
C LEU A 55 6.01 9.78 -5.25
N TYR A 56 4.85 10.38 -5.32
CA TYR A 56 4.17 10.95 -4.16
C TYR A 56 3.01 10.04 -3.75
N PRO A 57 3.09 9.36 -2.59
CA PRO A 57 1.96 8.57 -2.11
C PRO A 57 0.80 9.50 -1.70
N ASN A 58 -0.41 9.05 -1.97
CA ASN A 58 -1.60 9.67 -1.41
C ASN A 58 -1.87 9.05 -0.04
N LEU A 59 -1.96 9.89 0.98
CA LEU A 59 -2.24 9.46 2.34
C LEU A 59 -3.64 9.88 2.76
N GLY A 60 -4.38 8.96 3.37
CA GLY A 60 -5.67 9.23 3.99
C GLY A 60 -5.71 8.75 5.44
N VAL A 61 -6.37 9.51 6.29
CA VAL A 61 -6.64 9.12 7.68
C VAL A 61 -8.03 8.50 7.73
N ILE A 62 -8.10 7.27 8.20
CA ILE A 62 -9.33 6.50 8.33
C ILE A 62 -9.72 6.46 9.81
N TYR A 63 -10.91 6.96 10.12
CA TYR A 63 -11.47 6.89 11.47
C TYR A 63 -12.34 5.64 11.59
N VAL A 64 -12.06 4.84 12.61
CA VAL A 64 -12.84 3.62 12.89
C VAL A 64 -13.86 3.85 14.00
N ALA A 65 -13.45 4.54 15.06
CA ALA A 65 -14.25 4.85 16.23
C ALA A 65 -13.65 6.05 16.97
N ASP A 66 -14.34 6.53 18.03
CA ASP A 66 -13.83 7.63 18.85
C ASP A 66 -12.41 7.35 19.37
N GLY A 67 -11.47 8.18 18.95
CA GLY A 67 -10.06 8.08 19.33
C GLY A 67 -9.28 6.98 18.61
N VAL A 68 -9.89 6.22 17.68
CA VAL A 68 -9.24 5.17 16.92
C VAL A 68 -9.18 5.53 15.44
N SER A 69 -7.98 5.73 14.94
CA SER A 69 -7.72 6.00 13.53
C SER A 69 -6.43 5.32 13.07
N PHE A 70 -6.31 5.12 11.77
CA PHE A 70 -5.08 4.65 11.15
C PHE A 70 -4.82 5.40 9.83
N VAL A 71 -3.59 5.37 9.38
CA VAL A 71 -3.17 5.98 8.12
C VAL A 71 -3.13 4.92 7.03
N MET A 72 -3.79 5.20 5.91
CA MET A 72 -3.76 4.37 4.70
C MET A 72 -3.02 5.12 3.60
N ALA A 73 -2.17 4.42 2.87
CA ALA A 73 -1.39 4.95 1.75
C ALA A 73 -1.78 4.27 0.45
N ASP A 74 -2.13 5.04 -0.58
CA ASP A 74 -2.15 4.57 -1.96
C ASP A 74 -0.73 4.68 -2.51
N ILE A 75 -0.19 3.57 -2.94
CA ILE A 75 1.18 3.41 -3.39
C ILE A 75 1.16 3.28 -4.91
N PRO A 76 1.36 4.39 -5.65
CA PRO A 76 1.44 4.33 -7.10
C PRO A 76 2.73 3.64 -7.54
N GLY A 77 2.67 2.84 -8.59
CA GLY A 77 3.85 2.44 -9.34
C GLY A 77 4.65 1.25 -8.82
N ILE A 78 4.08 0.33 -8.03
CA ILE A 78 4.73 -0.97 -7.80
C ILE A 78 4.90 -1.74 -9.12
N ILE A 79 4.04 -1.51 -10.11
CA ILE A 79 3.88 -2.34 -11.30
C ILE A 79 4.49 -1.77 -12.58
N GLU A 80 4.75 -0.47 -12.67
CA GLU A 80 5.30 0.12 -13.91
C GLU A 80 6.82 0.15 -13.88
N GLY A 81 7.48 -0.98 -14.15
CA GLY A 81 8.89 -1.03 -14.48
C GLY A 81 9.84 -1.38 -13.34
N ALA A 82 9.41 -1.97 -12.24
CA ALA A 82 10.32 -2.49 -11.21
C ALA A 82 11.22 -3.61 -11.77
N ALA A 83 10.71 -4.40 -12.71
CA ALA A 83 11.47 -5.46 -13.39
C ALA A 83 12.44 -4.93 -14.45
N ASP A 84 12.21 -3.73 -15.01
CA ASP A 84 13.03 -3.18 -16.11
C ASP A 84 14.21 -2.31 -15.64
N GLY A 85 14.48 -2.24 -14.35
CA GLY A 85 15.66 -1.53 -13.80
C GLY A 85 15.60 0.00 -13.94
N VAL A 86 14.49 0.57 -14.42
CA VAL A 86 14.24 2.01 -14.41
C VAL A 86 13.65 2.34 -13.05
N GLY A 87 14.53 2.40 -12.06
CA GLY A 87 14.23 2.45 -10.64
C GLY A 87 13.18 3.44 -10.23
N LEU A 88 12.05 2.93 -9.84
CA LEU A 88 11.31 3.54 -8.74
C LEU A 88 12.21 3.43 -7.53
N GLY A 89 12.72 4.59 -7.08
CA GLY A 89 13.84 4.63 -6.18
C GLY A 89 13.69 3.68 -4.99
N HIS A 90 14.70 2.87 -4.75
CA HIS A 90 14.87 2.06 -3.54
C HIS A 90 14.48 2.81 -2.25
N ASP A 91 14.52 4.13 -2.28
CA ASP A 91 14.16 4.98 -1.16
C ASP A 91 12.65 5.09 -0.92
N PHE A 92 11.80 5.05 -1.96
CA PHE A 92 10.35 5.07 -1.82
C PHE A 92 9.82 3.75 -1.23
N LEU A 93 10.37 2.65 -1.66
CA LEU A 93 9.99 1.33 -1.22
C LEU A 93 10.42 1.05 0.24
N ARG A 94 11.47 1.71 0.75
CA ARG A 94 11.78 1.72 2.20
C ARG A 94 10.65 2.25 3.06
N HIS A 95 9.75 3.05 2.51
CA HIS A 95 8.63 3.58 3.29
C HIS A 95 7.46 2.61 3.33
N ILE A 96 7.29 1.80 2.28
CA ILE A 96 6.32 0.72 2.23
C ILE A 96 6.70 -0.41 3.17
N ASP A 97 8.00 -0.69 3.33
CA ASP A 97 8.52 -1.63 4.33
C ASP A 97 8.03 -1.37 5.76
N ARG A 98 7.28 -0.31 5.96
CA ARG A 98 6.77 0.12 7.27
C ARG A 98 5.26 0.05 7.41
N CYS A 99 4.54 -0.36 6.36
CA CYS A 99 3.12 -0.70 6.50
C CYS A 99 3.01 -1.99 7.32
N ARG A 100 2.05 -2.04 8.22
CA ARG A 100 1.79 -3.23 9.05
C ARG A 100 0.94 -4.25 8.32
N LEU A 101 0.09 -3.77 7.42
CA LEU A 101 -0.88 -4.53 6.66
C LEU A 101 -0.86 -4.06 5.21
N LEU A 102 -1.01 -4.97 4.28
CA LEU A 102 -1.26 -4.67 2.88
C LEU A 102 -2.72 -4.96 2.53
N VAL A 103 -3.31 -4.11 1.70
CA VAL A 103 -4.59 -4.40 1.04
C VAL A 103 -4.32 -4.47 -0.45
N HIS A 104 -4.41 -5.68 -0.98
CA HIS A 104 -4.23 -5.94 -2.40
C HIS A 104 -5.59 -5.83 -3.11
N ILE A 105 -5.75 -4.80 -3.93
CA ILE A 105 -6.98 -4.54 -4.66
C ILE A 105 -6.86 -5.16 -6.05
N VAL A 106 -7.77 -6.06 -6.37
CA VAL A 106 -7.84 -6.77 -7.66
C VAL A 106 -9.15 -6.41 -8.35
N ASP A 107 -9.07 -6.03 -9.62
CA ASP A 107 -10.25 -5.79 -10.46
C ASP A 107 -10.80 -7.12 -10.99
N VAL A 108 -11.98 -7.52 -10.51
CA VAL A 108 -12.62 -8.76 -10.95
C VAL A 108 -13.56 -8.58 -12.13
N SER A 109 -13.85 -7.34 -12.53
CA SER A 109 -14.79 -7.06 -13.62
C SER A 109 -14.30 -7.49 -15.00
N GLY A 110 -12.98 -7.64 -15.18
CA GLY A 110 -12.38 -7.88 -16.49
C GLY A 110 -12.38 -6.64 -17.40
N SER A 111 -12.63 -5.44 -16.87
CA SER A 111 -12.75 -4.20 -17.65
C SER A 111 -11.49 -3.80 -18.41
N GLU A 112 -10.35 -4.35 -18.03
CA GLU A 112 -9.04 -4.07 -18.62
C GLU A 112 -8.48 -5.27 -19.42
N ASP A 113 -9.34 -6.23 -19.79
CA ASP A 113 -8.97 -7.47 -20.48
C ASP A 113 -7.87 -8.29 -19.76
N ARG A 114 -7.82 -8.19 -18.42
CA ARG A 114 -6.86 -8.93 -17.58
C ARG A 114 -7.55 -10.00 -16.76
N ASP A 115 -6.83 -11.07 -16.48
CA ASP A 115 -7.28 -12.14 -15.58
C ASP A 115 -6.97 -11.75 -14.13
N PRO A 116 -7.95 -11.76 -13.21
CA PRO A 116 -7.73 -11.33 -11.82
C PRO A 116 -6.76 -12.23 -11.05
N VAL A 117 -6.69 -13.54 -11.38
CA VAL A 117 -5.73 -14.45 -10.75
C VAL A 117 -4.31 -14.14 -11.21
N ASP A 118 -4.13 -13.88 -12.52
CA ASP A 118 -2.84 -13.48 -13.06
C ASP A 118 -2.37 -12.14 -12.48
N ASP A 119 -3.28 -11.17 -12.32
CA ASP A 119 -2.98 -9.88 -11.71
C ASP A 119 -2.55 -10.04 -10.25
N PHE A 120 -3.24 -10.89 -9.49
CA PHE A 120 -2.89 -11.21 -8.11
C PHE A 120 -1.47 -11.80 -8.01
N GLU A 121 -1.16 -12.80 -8.85
CA GLU A 121 0.15 -13.46 -8.83
C GLU A 121 1.28 -12.51 -9.24
N LYS A 122 1.08 -11.68 -10.26
CA LYS A 122 2.09 -10.72 -10.71
C LYS A 122 2.47 -9.73 -9.61
N ILE A 123 1.47 -9.17 -8.91
CA ILE A 123 1.73 -8.26 -7.80
C ILE A 123 2.50 -8.96 -6.68
N ASN A 124 2.09 -10.18 -6.31
CA ASN A 124 2.77 -10.93 -5.26
C ASN A 124 4.20 -11.26 -5.66
N GLU A 125 4.45 -11.57 -6.92
CA GLU A 125 5.81 -11.83 -7.41
C GLU A 125 6.65 -10.55 -7.37
N GLU A 126 6.12 -9.40 -7.78
CA GLU A 126 6.80 -8.11 -7.70
C GLU A 126 7.12 -7.74 -6.25
N LEU A 127 6.18 -7.95 -5.32
CA LEU A 127 6.42 -7.73 -3.90
C LEU A 127 7.57 -8.61 -3.37
N ARG A 128 7.60 -9.89 -3.77
CA ARG A 128 8.68 -10.82 -3.37
C ARG A 128 10.04 -10.43 -3.93
N GLN A 129 10.07 -10.04 -5.21
CA GLN A 129 11.31 -9.61 -5.87
C GLN A 129 11.83 -8.32 -5.27
N TYR A 130 10.92 -7.45 -4.85
CA TYR A 130 11.27 -6.18 -4.28
C TYR A 130 11.78 -6.29 -2.84
N SER A 131 11.00 -6.88 -1.95
CA SER A 131 11.32 -7.10 -0.53
C SER A 131 10.61 -8.35 -0.02
N PRO A 132 11.36 -9.43 0.29
CA PRO A 132 10.79 -10.60 0.94
C PRO A 132 10.07 -10.27 2.25
N ASP A 133 10.57 -9.28 3.00
CA ASP A 133 9.97 -8.84 4.26
C ASP A 133 8.62 -8.16 4.03
N LEU A 134 8.48 -7.42 2.93
CA LEU A 134 7.21 -6.81 2.53
C LEU A 134 6.20 -7.85 2.07
N ALA A 135 6.63 -8.80 1.26
CA ALA A 135 5.80 -9.91 0.78
C ALA A 135 5.31 -10.83 1.92
N ALA A 136 6.06 -10.88 3.04
CA ALA A 136 5.69 -11.65 4.22
C ALA A 136 4.71 -10.92 5.17
N ARG A 137 4.32 -9.68 4.86
CA ARG A 137 3.36 -8.92 5.67
C ARG A 137 1.96 -9.53 5.59
N PRO A 138 1.16 -9.38 6.64
CA PRO A 138 -0.26 -9.70 6.54
C PRO A 138 -0.91 -8.96 5.37
N MET A 139 -1.72 -9.67 4.59
CA MET A 139 -2.37 -9.13 3.40
C MET A 139 -3.84 -9.52 3.38
N ILE A 140 -4.68 -8.55 3.06
CA ILE A 140 -6.11 -8.75 2.75
C ILE A 140 -6.26 -8.56 1.25
N VAL A 141 -6.97 -9.45 0.57
CA VAL A 141 -7.27 -9.34 -0.86
C VAL A 141 -8.67 -8.78 -1.03
N ALA A 142 -8.78 -7.65 -1.71
CA ALA A 142 -10.05 -6.98 -1.98
C ALA A 142 -10.44 -7.12 -3.45
N ALA A 143 -11.43 -7.96 -3.75
CA ALA A 143 -12.03 -8.08 -5.07
C ALA A 143 -12.89 -6.84 -5.35
N ASN A 144 -12.40 -5.94 -6.18
CA ASN A 144 -13.05 -4.67 -6.51
C ASN A 144 -13.78 -4.74 -7.85
N LYS A 145 -14.73 -3.82 -8.05
CA LYS A 145 -15.59 -3.69 -9.23
C LYS A 145 -16.48 -4.93 -9.46
N ALA A 146 -16.83 -5.63 -8.40
CA ALA A 146 -17.74 -6.79 -8.48
C ALA A 146 -19.14 -6.44 -9.02
N ASP A 147 -19.53 -5.17 -8.87
CA ASP A 147 -20.76 -4.61 -9.44
C ASP A 147 -20.75 -4.52 -10.98
N LEU A 148 -19.57 -4.59 -11.58
CA LEU A 148 -19.38 -4.56 -13.04
C LEU A 148 -19.12 -5.95 -13.63
N LEU A 149 -19.15 -7.02 -12.83
CA LEU A 149 -18.98 -8.40 -13.31
C LEU A 149 -20.07 -8.77 -14.32
N PRO A 150 -19.70 -9.32 -15.48
CA PRO A 150 -20.66 -9.95 -16.38
C PRO A 150 -21.41 -11.09 -15.68
N PRO A 151 -22.71 -11.32 -15.99
CA PRO A 151 -23.53 -12.33 -15.31
C PRO A 151 -22.98 -13.76 -15.41
N ASP A 152 -22.22 -14.07 -16.46
CA ASP A 152 -21.64 -15.40 -16.72
C ASP A 152 -20.15 -15.47 -16.34
N SER A 153 -19.60 -14.46 -15.65
CA SER A 153 -18.19 -14.44 -15.26
C SER A 153 -17.96 -15.21 -13.97
N ASP A 154 -16.96 -16.06 -13.95
CA ASP A 154 -16.49 -16.81 -12.78
C ASP A 154 -15.24 -16.18 -12.12
N ASN A 155 -14.88 -14.97 -12.53
CA ASN A 155 -13.67 -14.30 -12.09
C ASN A 155 -13.57 -14.16 -10.57
N LEU A 156 -14.67 -13.83 -9.91
CA LEU A 156 -14.71 -13.66 -8.47
C LEU A 156 -14.47 -14.98 -7.73
N GLU A 157 -15.20 -16.03 -8.14
CA GLU A 157 -15.08 -17.36 -7.55
C GLU A 157 -13.68 -17.96 -7.77
N ARG A 158 -13.10 -17.76 -8.95
CA ARG A 158 -11.75 -18.20 -9.28
C ARG A 158 -10.73 -17.50 -8.43
N LEU A 159 -10.82 -16.17 -8.31
CA LEU A 159 -9.92 -15.40 -7.46
C LEU A 159 -10.04 -15.82 -6.00
N GLN A 160 -11.27 -15.94 -5.49
CA GLN A 160 -11.51 -16.34 -4.11
C GLN A 160 -10.90 -17.72 -3.82
N ALA A 161 -11.20 -18.73 -4.64
CA ALA A 161 -10.67 -20.08 -4.47
C ALA A 161 -9.12 -20.10 -4.50
N HIS A 162 -8.52 -19.28 -5.36
CA HIS A 162 -7.07 -19.20 -5.51
C HIS A 162 -6.40 -18.55 -4.28
N VAL A 163 -6.97 -17.45 -3.80
CA VAL A 163 -6.50 -16.67 -2.66
C VAL A 163 -6.60 -17.49 -1.36
N GLU A 164 -7.76 -18.14 -1.13
CA GLU A 164 -7.98 -19.03 0.02
C GLU A 164 -7.03 -20.23 0.02
N ALA A 165 -6.74 -20.82 -1.15
CA ALA A 165 -5.79 -21.92 -1.26
C ALA A 165 -4.36 -21.53 -0.89
N GLN A 166 -4.01 -20.26 -1.00
CA GLN A 166 -2.70 -19.71 -0.58
C GLN A 166 -2.71 -19.19 0.87
N GLY A 167 -3.84 -19.24 1.57
CA GLY A 167 -3.98 -18.86 2.98
C GLY A 167 -4.15 -17.37 3.22
N TYR A 168 -4.55 -16.61 2.20
CA TYR A 168 -4.96 -15.21 2.35
C TYR A 168 -6.46 -15.10 2.66
N GLU A 169 -6.85 -13.94 3.22
CA GLU A 169 -8.24 -13.56 3.49
C GLU A 169 -8.75 -12.55 2.45
#